data_2a9efa73cb80ae516ad1cb0e061fa955
#
_entry.id   2a9efa73cb80ae516ad1cb0e061fa955
#
_cell.length_a   1.000
_cell.length_b   1.000
_cell.length_c   1.000
_cell.angle_alpha   90.00
_cell.angle_beta   90.00
_cell.angle_gamma   90.00
#
_symmetry.space_group_name_H-M   'P 1'
#
loop_
_entity.id
_entity.type
_entity.pdbx_description
1 polymer ?
#
loop_
_entity_poly.entity_id
_entity_poly.type
_entity_poly.pdbx_seq_one_letter_code
_entity_poly.pdbx_strand_id
1 'polypeptide(L)'
;MVSRSAGIWEKIRKEASDMASREPMLASFLHATILNHSDLGSALVFVLANKLGGPVISPMNLRDIFEFAYQGSYDLVEAACMDIEAVVSRDPAIQLYCTPLLYLKGFHAIESYRVAHRLWQLDRRELALFLQS
;
A
#
# COMPACT_ATOMS: atom_id res chain seq x y z
N MET A 1 -17.02 11.06 -12.95
CA MET A 1 -15.87 11.73 -12.30
C MET A 1 -14.93 10.67 -11.72
N VAL A 2 -13.66 10.80 -12.01
CA VAL A 2 -12.65 9.85 -11.52
C VAL A 2 -12.29 10.25 -10.08
N SER A 3 -12.27 9.28 -9.16
CA SER A 3 -11.86 9.54 -7.78
C SER A 3 -10.36 9.84 -7.71
N ARG A 4 -9.91 10.46 -6.61
CA ARG A 4 -8.49 10.71 -6.37
C ARG A 4 -7.69 9.42 -6.41
N SER A 5 -8.18 8.38 -5.74
CA SER A 5 -7.46 7.10 -5.70
C SER A 5 -7.35 6.46 -7.08
N ALA A 6 -8.40 6.52 -7.90
CA ALA A 6 -8.35 5.99 -9.26
C ALA A 6 -7.35 6.76 -10.12
N GLY A 7 -7.30 8.08 -9.99
CA GLY A 7 -6.36 8.91 -10.74
C GLY A 7 -4.91 8.63 -10.37
N ILE A 8 -4.62 8.53 -9.08
CA ILE A 8 -3.27 8.20 -8.59
C ILE A 8 -2.89 6.77 -8.99
N TRP A 9 -3.83 5.82 -8.88
CA TRP A 9 -3.58 4.44 -9.25
C TRP A 9 -3.22 4.31 -10.73
N GLU A 10 -3.90 5.06 -11.60
CA GLU A 10 -3.58 5.08 -13.03
C GLU A 10 -2.13 5.54 -13.27
N LYS A 11 -1.71 6.61 -12.58
CA LYS A 11 -0.33 7.10 -12.67
C LYS A 11 0.66 6.04 -12.19
N ILE A 12 0.38 5.42 -11.07
CA ILE A 12 1.24 4.36 -10.51
C ILE A 12 1.37 3.20 -11.49
N ARG A 13 0.26 2.74 -12.07
CA ARG A 13 0.28 1.64 -13.03
C ARG A 13 1.10 1.99 -14.27
N LYS A 14 0.93 3.20 -14.79
CA LYS A 14 1.69 3.63 -15.97
C LYS A 14 3.19 3.67 -15.66
N GLU A 15 3.55 4.24 -14.53
CA GLU A 15 4.95 4.28 -14.10
C GLU A 15 5.55 2.88 -13.98
N ALA A 16 4.80 1.97 -13.36
CA ALA A 16 5.24 0.59 -13.18
C ALA A 16 5.41 -0.13 -14.52
N SER A 17 4.47 0.06 -15.44
CA SER A 17 4.53 -0.52 -16.78
C SER A 17 5.75 -0.02 -17.56
N ASP A 18 5.99 1.29 -17.51
CA ASP A 18 7.14 1.89 -18.16
C ASP A 18 8.46 1.36 -17.56
N MET A 19 8.50 1.24 -16.24
CA MET A 19 9.67 0.73 -15.53
C MET A 19 9.93 -0.74 -15.88
N ALA A 20 8.89 -1.57 -15.93
CA ALA A 20 9.03 -2.98 -16.30
C ALA A 20 9.59 -3.13 -17.72
N SER A 21 9.22 -2.23 -18.63
CA SER A 21 9.75 -2.23 -20.00
C SER A 21 11.22 -1.83 -20.04
N ARG A 22 11.62 -0.85 -19.21
CA ARG A 22 13.02 -0.41 -19.18
C ARG A 22 13.93 -1.38 -18.44
N GLU A 23 13.39 -2.04 -17.41
CA GLU A 23 14.14 -2.95 -16.53
C GLU A 23 13.44 -4.30 -16.45
N PRO A 24 13.64 -5.18 -17.43
CA PRO A 24 12.94 -6.47 -17.44
C PRO A 24 13.18 -7.34 -16.19
N MET A 25 14.31 -7.15 -15.50
CA MET A 25 14.59 -7.89 -14.27
C MET A 25 13.65 -7.52 -13.13
N LEU A 26 12.99 -6.36 -13.21
CA LEU A 26 12.01 -5.93 -12.23
C LEU A 26 10.57 -6.31 -12.62
N ALA A 27 10.36 -6.89 -13.80
CA ALA A 27 9.01 -7.13 -14.31
C ALA A 27 8.17 -7.99 -13.37
N SER A 28 8.70 -9.10 -12.85
CA SER A 28 7.97 -9.97 -11.94
C SER A 28 7.58 -9.24 -10.66
N PHE A 29 8.51 -8.47 -10.10
CA PHE A 29 8.26 -7.68 -8.90
C PHE A 29 7.15 -6.66 -9.14
N LEU A 30 7.22 -5.93 -10.25
CA LEU A 30 6.24 -4.89 -10.56
C LEU A 30 4.86 -5.47 -10.88
N HIS A 31 4.80 -6.63 -11.51
CA HIS A 31 3.52 -7.32 -11.71
C HIS A 31 2.93 -7.76 -10.38
N ALA A 32 3.73 -8.39 -9.52
CA ALA A 32 3.23 -8.87 -8.25
C ALA A 32 2.75 -7.74 -7.34
N THR A 33 3.45 -6.61 -7.32
CA THR A 33 3.15 -5.51 -6.39
C THR A 33 2.14 -4.50 -6.94
N ILE A 34 2.11 -4.28 -8.24
CA ILE A 34 1.26 -3.25 -8.84
C ILE A 34 0.38 -3.76 -9.96
N LEU A 35 0.98 -4.30 -11.03
CA LEU A 35 0.26 -4.50 -12.28
C LEU A 35 -0.82 -5.58 -12.23
N ASN A 36 -0.68 -6.57 -11.34
CA ASN A 36 -1.68 -7.62 -11.17
C ASN A 36 -2.84 -7.20 -10.26
N HIS A 37 -2.79 -6.00 -9.68
CA HIS A 37 -3.84 -5.51 -8.79
C HIS A 37 -4.79 -4.59 -9.53
N SER A 38 -6.07 -4.63 -9.13
CA SER A 38 -7.11 -3.85 -9.79
C SER A 38 -7.17 -2.40 -9.27
N ASP A 39 -6.71 -2.16 -8.04
CA ASP A 39 -6.78 -0.84 -7.43
C ASP A 39 -5.69 -0.68 -6.37
N LEU A 40 -5.57 0.55 -5.87
CA LEU A 40 -4.56 0.89 -4.87
C LEU A 40 -4.77 0.11 -3.57
N GLY A 41 -6.01 -0.07 -3.14
CA GLY A 41 -6.31 -0.81 -1.91
C GLY A 41 -5.77 -2.23 -1.95
N SER A 42 -6.00 -2.93 -3.06
CA SER A 42 -5.48 -4.29 -3.25
C SER A 42 -3.96 -4.34 -3.20
N ALA A 43 -3.31 -3.38 -3.87
CA ALA A 43 -1.84 -3.30 -3.88
C ALA A 43 -1.30 -3.01 -2.47
N LEU A 44 -1.95 -2.11 -1.73
CA LEU A 44 -1.54 -1.79 -0.35
C LEU A 44 -1.62 -3.01 0.55
N VAL A 45 -2.72 -3.76 0.49
CA VAL A 45 -2.87 -4.99 1.27
C VAL A 45 -1.72 -5.94 0.99
N PHE A 46 -1.42 -6.17 -0.29
CA PHE A 46 -0.34 -7.05 -0.69
C PHE A 46 1.02 -6.57 -0.17
N VAL A 47 1.35 -5.30 -0.41
CA VAL A 47 2.66 -4.75 -0.04
C VAL A 47 2.84 -4.75 1.48
N LEU A 48 1.84 -4.28 2.23
CA LEU A 48 1.95 -4.20 3.68
C LEU A 48 2.03 -5.59 4.32
N ALA A 49 1.23 -6.53 3.84
CA ALA A 49 1.27 -7.91 4.36
C ALA A 49 2.63 -8.55 4.13
N ASN A 50 3.22 -8.33 2.97
CA ASN A 50 4.54 -8.89 2.67
C ASN A 50 5.66 -8.22 3.46
N LYS A 51 5.55 -6.92 3.74
CA LYS A 51 6.55 -6.20 4.54
C LYS A 51 6.52 -6.64 6.01
N LEU A 52 5.34 -6.94 6.55
CA LEU A 52 5.19 -7.32 7.95
C LEU A 52 5.24 -8.82 8.18
N GLY A 53 5.04 -9.62 7.14
CA GLY A 53 5.04 -11.07 7.26
C GLY A 53 6.41 -11.65 7.60
N GLY A 54 6.41 -12.77 8.31
CA GLY A 54 7.64 -13.45 8.71
C GLY A 54 7.36 -14.87 9.16
N PRO A 55 8.33 -15.51 9.86
CA PRO A 55 8.18 -16.91 10.27
C PRO A 55 7.04 -17.16 11.25
N VAL A 56 6.69 -16.16 12.06
CA VAL A 56 5.66 -16.31 13.09
C VAL A 56 4.27 -16.14 12.51
N ILE A 57 4.11 -15.14 11.63
CA ILE A 57 2.85 -14.94 10.94
C ILE A 57 3.11 -14.77 9.44
N SER A 58 2.41 -15.57 8.63
CA SER A 58 2.62 -15.56 7.20
C SER A 58 2.02 -14.31 6.55
N PRO A 59 2.57 -13.89 5.38
CA PRO A 59 1.93 -12.81 4.62
C PRO A 59 0.48 -13.10 4.28
N MET A 60 0.11 -14.35 4.04
CA MET A 60 -1.28 -14.71 3.72
C MET A 60 -2.21 -14.41 4.89
N ASN A 61 -1.80 -14.74 6.12
CA ASN A 61 -2.61 -14.43 7.30
C ASN A 61 -2.72 -12.92 7.53
N LEU A 62 -1.63 -12.19 7.30
CA LEU A 62 -1.66 -10.72 7.39
C LEU A 62 -2.55 -10.11 6.33
N ARG A 63 -2.58 -10.68 5.12
CA ARG A 63 -3.49 -10.19 4.07
C ARG A 63 -4.94 -10.22 4.54
N ASP A 64 -5.35 -11.29 5.22
CA ASP A 64 -6.71 -11.39 5.73
C ASP A 64 -7.01 -10.26 6.72
N ILE A 65 -6.06 -9.93 7.60
CA ILE A 65 -6.23 -8.85 8.56
C ILE A 65 -6.33 -7.50 7.84
N PHE A 66 -5.42 -7.22 6.89
CA PHE A 66 -5.43 -5.98 6.14
C PHE A 66 -6.68 -5.86 5.27
N GLU A 67 -7.10 -6.93 4.59
CA GLU A 67 -8.30 -6.92 3.79
C GLU A 67 -9.53 -6.59 4.64
N PHE A 68 -9.62 -7.17 5.83
CA PHE A 68 -10.71 -6.87 6.76
C PHE A 68 -10.74 -5.37 7.11
N ALA A 69 -9.58 -4.78 7.39
CA ALA A 69 -9.50 -3.37 7.76
C ALA A 69 -9.86 -2.45 6.58
N TYR A 70 -9.39 -2.78 5.38
CA TYR A 70 -9.66 -1.98 4.18
C TYR A 70 -11.08 -2.15 3.66
N GLN A 71 -11.72 -3.27 3.97
CA GLN A 71 -13.05 -3.56 3.48
C GLN A 71 -14.04 -2.51 4.00
N GLY A 72 -14.74 -1.85 3.09
CA GLY A 72 -15.70 -0.82 3.44
C GLY A 72 -15.10 0.47 3.96
N SER A 73 -13.77 0.59 3.95
CA SER A 73 -13.09 1.79 4.42
C SER A 73 -12.51 2.57 3.25
N TYR A 74 -13.29 3.47 2.72
CA TYR A 74 -12.81 4.40 1.70
C TYR A 74 -11.71 5.29 2.25
N ASP A 75 -11.78 5.62 3.54
CA ASP A 75 -10.87 6.58 4.18
C ASP A 75 -9.41 6.09 4.21
N LEU A 76 -9.18 4.78 4.37
CA LEU A 76 -7.82 4.25 4.39
C LEU A 76 -7.11 4.45 3.04
N VAL A 77 -7.82 4.21 1.95
CA VAL A 77 -7.26 4.39 0.60
C VAL A 77 -7.05 5.87 0.31
N GLU A 78 -8.00 6.72 0.68
CA GLU A 78 -7.87 8.17 0.49
C GLU A 78 -6.69 8.72 1.30
N ALA A 79 -6.50 8.26 2.54
CA ALA A 79 -5.36 8.68 3.35
C ALA A 79 -4.05 8.27 2.71
N ALA A 80 -3.97 7.06 2.17
CA ALA A 80 -2.78 6.60 1.46
C ALA A 80 -2.47 7.48 0.25
N CYS A 81 -3.50 7.86 -0.51
CA CYS A 81 -3.33 8.76 -1.65
C CYS A 81 -2.77 10.12 -1.22
N MET A 82 -3.30 10.68 -0.14
CA MET A 82 -2.81 11.95 0.39
C MET A 82 -1.36 11.83 0.86
N ASP A 83 -1.01 10.71 1.48
CA ASP A 83 0.36 10.47 1.93
C ASP A 83 1.33 10.34 0.74
N ILE A 84 0.92 9.65 -0.32
CA ILE A 84 1.73 9.54 -1.53
C ILE A 84 1.95 10.92 -2.16
N GLU A 85 0.88 11.69 -2.30
CA GLU A 85 0.97 13.04 -2.87
C GLU A 85 1.87 13.94 -2.03
N ALA A 86 1.78 13.84 -0.71
CA ALA A 86 2.59 14.64 0.20
C ALA A 86 4.08 14.31 0.04
N VAL A 87 4.42 13.02 -0.05
CA VAL A 87 5.81 12.60 -0.24
C VAL A 87 6.35 13.13 -1.58
N VAL A 88 5.61 12.94 -2.65
CA VAL A 88 6.06 13.34 -3.99
C VAL A 88 6.22 14.86 -4.07
N SER A 89 5.32 15.62 -3.44
CA SER A 89 5.40 17.08 -3.51
C SER A 89 6.47 17.69 -2.62
N ARG A 90 6.83 17.01 -1.51
CA ARG A 90 7.76 17.58 -0.51
C ARG A 90 9.20 17.12 -0.68
N ASP A 91 9.41 15.94 -1.25
CA ASP A 91 10.77 15.38 -1.37
C ASP A 91 11.20 15.42 -2.84
N PRO A 92 12.13 16.33 -3.19
CA PRO A 92 12.58 16.45 -4.59
C PRO A 92 13.30 15.21 -5.11
N ALA A 93 13.77 14.32 -4.22
CA ALA A 93 14.38 13.06 -4.64
C ALA A 93 13.35 12.04 -5.09
N ILE A 94 12.07 12.22 -4.73
CA ILE A 94 11.00 11.31 -5.09
C ILE A 94 10.23 11.88 -6.27
N GLN A 95 10.40 11.25 -7.45
CA GLN A 95 9.80 11.76 -8.68
C GLN A 95 8.60 10.94 -9.15
N LEU A 96 8.45 9.70 -8.65
CA LEU A 96 7.39 8.80 -9.09
C LEU A 96 6.40 8.54 -7.97
N TYR A 97 5.13 8.46 -8.30
CA TYR A 97 4.06 8.15 -7.35
C TYR A 97 4.15 6.72 -6.84
N CYS A 98 4.73 5.79 -7.61
CA CYS A 98 4.89 4.41 -7.17
C CYS A 98 6.02 4.23 -6.15
N THR A 99 6.96 5.17 -6.05
CA THR A 99 8.12 5.02 -5.18
C THR A 99 7.75 4.83 -3.70
N PRO A 100 6.85 5.65 -3.11
CA PRO A 100 6.46 5.40 -1.72
C PRO A 100 5.89 4.00 -1.50
N LEU A 101 5.01 3.56 -2.38
CA LEU A 101 4.38 2.25 -2.28
C LEU A 101 5.41 1.12 -2.34
N LEU A 102 6.35 1.21 -3.26
CA LEU A 102 7.32 0.14 -3.48
C LEU A 102 8.44 0.12 -2.45
N TYR A 103 8.96 1.28 -2.05
CA TYR A 103 10.27 1.33 -1.42
C TYR A 103 10.35 2.09 -0.09
N LEU A 104 9.41 2.97 0.25
CA LEU A 104 9.61 3.84 1.40
C LEU A 104 9.07 3.22 2.69
N LYS A 105 9.99 2.83 3.57
CA LYS A 105 9.64 2.20 4.85
C LYS A 105 8.78 3.11 5.72
N GLY A 106 9.04 4.42 5.70
CA GLY A 106 8.23 5.39 6.44
C GLY A 106 6.79 5.43 5.96
N PHE A 107 6.57 5.35 4.65
CA PHE A 107 5.23 5.25 4.10
C PHE A 107 4.55 3.96 4.56
N HIS A 108 5.24 2.82 4.47
CA HIS A 108 4.69 1.54 4.90
C HIS A 108 4.31 1.57 6.39
N ALA A 109 5.14 2.19 7.22
CA ALA A 109 4.87 2.31 8.65
C ALA A 109 3.63 3.16 8.92
N ILE A 110 3.48 4.29 8.23
CA ILE A 110 2.32 5.17 8.40
C ILE A 110 1.04 4.44 7.98
N GLU A 111 1.05 3.76 6.84
CA GLU A 111 -0.14 3.06 6.38
C GLU A 111 -0.51 1.88 7.30
N SER A 112 0.48 1.18 7.83
CA SER A 112 0.26 0.11 8.82
C SER A 112 -0.34 0.68 10.11
N TYR A 113 0.13 1.85 10.56
CA TYR A 113 -0.44 2.54 11.71
C TYR A 113 -1.90 2.91 11.48
N ARG A 114 -2.22 3.41 10.28
CA ARG A 114 -3.61 3.75 9.94
C ARG A 114 -4.52 2.52 9.99
N VAL A 115 -4.02 1.37 9.54
CA VAL A 115 -4.76 0.11 9.63
C VAL A 115 -4.98 -0.28 11.09
N ALA A 116 -3.94 -0.18 11.93
CA ALA A 116 -4.05 -0.49 13.36
C ALA A 116 -5.07 0.42 14.03
N HIS A 117 -5.08 1.71 13.69
CA HIS A 117 -6.05 2.66 14.23
C HIS A 117 -7.47 2.29 13.82
N ARG A 118 -7.67 1.90 12.55
CA ARG A 118 -8.97 1.43 12.06
C ARG A 118 -9.45 0.20 12.82
N LEU A 119 -8.56 -0.74 13.07
CA LEU A 119 -8.90 -1.95 13.83
C LEU A 119 -9.27 -1.61 15.27
N TRP A 120 -8.58 -0.65 15.86
CA TRP A 120 -8.92 -0.16 17.18
C TRP A 120 -10.34 0.42 17.21
N GLN A 121 -10.69 1.22 16.21
CA GLN A 121 -12.02 1.79 16.07
C GLN A 121 -13.11 0.72 15.90
N LEU A 122 -12.75 -0.41 15.28
CA LEU A 122 -13.65 -1.54 15.07
C LEU A 122 -13.71 -2.48 16.28
N ASP A 123 -13.10 -2.07 17.40
CA ASP A 123 -13.02 -2.86 18.64
C ASP A 123 -12.24 -4.19 18.45
N ARG A 124 -11.30 -4.20 17.52
CA ARG A 124 -10.40 -5.33 17.28
C ARG A 124 -9.02 -5.01 17.87
N ARG A 125 -9.00 -4.82 19.19
CA ARG A 125 -7.85 -4.27 19.91
C ARG A 125 -6.63 -5.18 19.86
N GLU A 126 -6.82 -6.50 19.96
CA GLU A 126 -5.72 -7.44 19.90
C GLU A 126 -5.01 -7.39 18.55
N LEU A 127 -5.78 -7.27 17.46
CA LEU A 127 -5.20 -7.13 16.14
C LEU A 127 -4.46 -5.80 16.00
N ALA A 128 -5.04 -4.73 16.54
CA ALA A 128 -4.41 -3.41 16.49
C ALA A 128 -3.07 -3.41 17.22
N LEU A 129 -3.03 -3.96 18.43
CA LEU A 129 -1.81 -4.04 19.23
C LEU A 129 -0.76 -4.93 18.56
N PHE A 130 -1.19 -6.02 17.95
CA PHE A 130 -0.29 -6.91 17.22
C PHE A 130 0.42 -6.18 16.08
N LEU A 131 -0.34 -5.39 15.30
CA LEU A 131 0.24 -4.66 14.17
C LEU A 131 1.17 -3.53 14.62
N GLN A 132 0.99 -3.01 15.82
CA GLN A 132 1.85 -1.94 16.35
C GLN A 132 3.16 -2.47 16.95
N SER A 133 3.26 -3.76 17.18
CA SER A 133 4.45 -4.35 17.82
C SER A 133 5.67 -4.58 16.89
#